data_374b97c619c49d83454b992ef4eec6e1
#
_entry.id   374b97c619c49d83454b992ef4eec6e1
#
_cell.length_a   1.000
_cell.length_b   1.000
_cell.length_c   1.000
_cell.angle_alpha   90.00
_cell.angle_beta   90.00
_cell.angle_gamma   90.00
#
_symmetry.space_group_name_H-M   'P 1'
#
loop_
_entity.id
_entity.type
_entity.pdbx_description
1 polymer ?
#
loop_
_entity_poly.entity_id
_entity_poly.type
_entity_poly.pdbx_seq_one_letter_code
_entity_poly.pdbx_strand_id
1 'polypeptide(L)'
;MNDATVDLIEAYYGSWRDGISSFDESRVNGVLAEDLDFEGPIAGKRRGSAGFVGGLRRFVEGLRAPIRILQQLDSGDQAAVIYDADLPEGTMRFAEFFTVSDGRIQSIRLLYDAAQYRAFGGR
;
A
#
# COMPACT_ATOMS: atom_id res chain seq x y z
N MET A 1 16.71 -2.01 -16.06
CA MET A 1 15.98 -2.44 -14.86
C MET A 1 16.36 -1.55 -13.68
N ASN A 2 15.41 -1.15 -12.88
CA ASN A 2 15.69 -0.30 -11.73
C ASN A 2 15.51 -1.11 -10.43
N ASP A 3 16.60 -1.71 -9.98
CA ASP A 3 16.59 -2.55 -8.77
C ASP A 3 16.23 -1.76 -7.51
N ALA A 4 16.58 -0.46 -7.47
CA ALA A 4 16.26 0.39 -6.32
C ALA A 4 14.75 0.56 -6.18
N THR A 5 14.02 0.71 -7.28
CA THR A 5 12.55 0.79 -7.24
C THR A 5 11.96 -0.53 -6.77
N VAL A 6 12.43 -1.65 -7.30
CA VAL A 6 11.97 -2.98 -6.89
C VAL A 6 12.20 -3.19 -5.40
N ASP A 7 13.39 -2.85 -4.91
CA ASP A 7 13.74 -3.03 -3.49
C ASP A 7 12.82 -2.19 -2.57
N LEU A 8 12.49 -0.96 -2.97
CA LEU A 8 11.59 -0.12 -2.19
C LEU A 8 10.18 -0.71 -2.12
N ILE A 9 9.67 -1.23 -3.24
CA ILE A 9 8.34 -1.84 -3.30
C ILE A 9 8.32 -3.12 -2.45
N GLU A 10 9.36 -3.94 -2.53
CA GLU A 10 9.46 -5.15 -1.71
C GLU A 10 9.51 -4.81 -0.21
N ALA A 11 10.25 -3.78 0.17
CA ALA A 11 10.32 -3.35 1.56
C ALA A 11 8.98 -2.82 2.04
N TYR A 12 8.27 -2.08 1.17
CA TYR A 12 6.95 -1.55 1.48
C TYR A 12 5.97 -2.69 1.79
N TYR A 13 5.79 -3.63 0.88
CA TYR A 13 4.87 -4.75 1.12
C TYR A 13 5.35 -5.67 2.23
N GLY A 14 6.66 -5.89 2.33
CA GLY A 14 7.24 -6.71 3.39
C GLY A 14 6.94 -6.20 4.79
N SER A 15 6.72 -4.88 4.94
CA SER A 15 6.44 -4.28 6.24
C SER A 15 5.03 -4.57 6.74
N TRP A 16 4.08 -4.98 5.87
CA TRP A 16 2.68 -5.11 6.30
C TRP A 16 1.89 -6.26 5.66
N ARG A 17 2.42 -6.92 4.64
CA ARG A 17 1.65 -7.89 3.85
C ARG A 17 1.14 -9.09 4.63
N ASP A 18 1.80 -9.45 5.72
CA ASP A 18 1.47 -10.64 6.51
C ASP A 18 0.49 -10.37 7.65
N GLY A 19 0.05 -9.13 7.82
CA GLY A 19 -0.94 -8.77 8.82
C GLY A 19 -0.39 -7.93 9.96
N ILE A 20 -1.27 -7.59 10.88
CA ILE A 20 -0.95 -6.65 11.95
C ILE A 20 0.10 -7.18 12.95
N SER A 21 0.16 -8.48 13.14
CA SER A 21 1.11 -9.06 14.10
C SER A 21 2.57 -8.88 13.68
N SER A 22 2.81 -8.69 12.37
CA SER A 22 4.16 -8.46 11.85
C SER A 22 4.31 -7.07 11.23
N PHE A 23 3.38 -6.16 11.49
CA PHE A 23 3.43 -4.81 10.95
C PHE A 23 4.68 -4.08 11.46
N ASP A 24 5.52 -3.61 10.53
CA ASP A 24 6.78 -2.95 10.86
C ASP A 24 6.70 -1.49 10.45
N GLU A 25 6.22 -0.66 11.37
CA GLU A 25 6.03 0.77 11.12
C GLU A 25 7.35 1.48 10.79
N SER A 26 8.41 1.11 11.47
CA SER A 26 9.73 1.70 11.23
C SER A 26 10.21 1.42 9.80
N ARG A 27 9.99 0.19 9.33
CA ARG A 27 10.38 -0.20 7.97
C ARG A 27 9.59 0.56 6.91
N VAL A 28 8.26 0.65 7.08
CA VAL A 28 7.45 1.37 6.09
C VAL A 28 7.78 2.85 6.09
N ASN A 29 7.98 3.47 7.25
CA ASN A 29 8.40 4.86 7.33
C ASN A 29 9.75 5.09 6.65
N GLY A 30 10.62 4.10 6.71
CA GLY A 30 11.96 4.20 6.11
C GLY A 30 11.96 4.23 4.59
N VAL A 31 10.88 3.80 3.93
CA VAL A 31 10.82 3.79 2.47
C VAL A 31 9.91 4.88 1.89
N LEU A 32 9.16 5.60 2.73
CA LEU A 32 8.24 6.65 2.26
C LEU A 32 8.89 8.02 2.38
N ALA A 33 8.66 8.89 1.39
CA ALA A 33 9.03 10.29 1.51
C ALA A 33 8.17 10.93 2.60
N GLU A 34 8.77 11.85 3.37
CA GLU A 34 8.05 12.53 4.45
C GLU A 34 6.84 13.27 3.91
N ASP A 35 6.96 13.88 2.73
CA ASP A 35 5.91 14.63 2.05
C ASP A 35 5.18 13.77 1.01
N LEU A 36 5.06 12.48 1.26
CA LEU A 36 4.37 11.53 0.37
C LEU A 36 3.04 12.10 -0.11
N ASP A 37 2.80 11.98 -1.43
CA ASP A 37 1.49 12.27 -2.02
C ASP A 37 0.71 10.97 -2.11
N PHE A 38 -0.45 10.93 -1.46
CA PHE A 38 -1.33 9.76 -1.50
C PHE A 38 -2.67 10.12 -2.10
N GLU A 39 -3.21 9.21 -2.90
CA GLU A 39 -4.56 9.34 -3.45
C GLU A 39 -5.26 8.00 -3.36
N GLY A 40 -6.50 8.00 -2.84
CA GLY A 40 -7.31 6.79 -2.75
C GLY A 40 -8.79 7.11 -2.84
N PRO A 41 -9.64 6.09 -3.09
CA PRO A 41 -11.08 6.32 -3.33
C PRO A 41 -11.84 6.92 -2.15
N ILE A 42 -11.42 6.60 -0.93
CA ILE A 42 -12.11 7.11 0.28
C ILE A 42 -11.36 8.31 0.84
N ALA A 43 -10.04 8.20 0.97
CA ALA A 43 -9.23 9.26 1.56
C ALA A 43 -9.15 10.51 0.68
N GLY A 44 -9.32 10.35 -0.65
CA GLY A 44 -9.07 11.43 -1.59
C GLY A 44 -7.57 11.71 -1.69
N LYS A 45 -7.21 12.96 -1.90
CA LYS A 45 -5.80 13.37 -2.00
C LYS A 45 -5.30 13.81 -0.64
N ARG A 46 -4.20 13.24 -0.20
CA ARG A 46 -3.58 13.54 1.10
C ARG A 46 -2.08 13.70 0.92
N ARG A 47 -1.47 14.47 1.80
CA ARG A 47 -0.03 14.66 1.79
C ARG A 47 0.53 14.33 3.17
N GLY A 48 1.69 13.66 3.18
CA GLY A 48 2.41 13.31 4.40
C GLY A 48 2.38 11.83 4.70
N SER A 49 3.55 11.26 5.00
CA SER A 49 3.67 9.84 5.26
C SER A 49 3.01 9.41 6.58
N ALA A 50 3.02 10.28 7.60
CA ALA A 50 2.47 9.92 8.90
C ALA A 50 0.97 9.58 8.83
N GLY A 51 0.19 10.40 8.11
CA GLY A 51 -1.23 10.13 7.92
C GLY A 51 -1.48 8.87 7.11
N PHE A 52 -0.66 8.66 6.07
CA PHE A 52 -0.76 7.45 5.26
C PHE A 52 -0.51 6.20 6.09
N VAL A 53 0.55 6.20 6.91
CA VAL A 53 0.91 5.04 7.73
C VAL A 53 -0.19 4.74 8.75
N GLY A 54 -0.83 5.77 9.32
CA GLY A 54 -1.97 5.56 10.21
C GLY A 54 -3.13 4.88 9.52
N GLY A 55 -3.45 5.29 8.29
CA GLY A 55 -4.49 4.64 7.49
C GLY A 55 -4.12 3.22 7.09
N LEU A 56 -2.86 3.00 6.74
CA LEU A 56 -2.36 1.67 6.40
C LEU A 56 -2.50 0.73 7.59
N ARG A 57 -2.14 1.18 8.80
CA ARG A 57 -2.28 0.37 10.01
C ARG A 57 -3.75 -0.07 10.20
N ARG A 58 -4.71 0.85 10.03
CA ARG A 58 -6.13 0.50 10.14
C ARG A 58 -6.55 -0.54 9.12
N PHE A 59 -6.07 -0.41 7.88
CA PHE A 59 -6.35 -1.39 6.83
C PHE A 59 -5.79 -2.76 7.23
N VAL A 60 -4.55 -2.79 7.68
CA VAL A 60 -3.86 -4.04 8.03
C VAL A 60 -4.55 -4.72 9.23
N GLU A 61 -5.06 -3.95 10.18
CA GLU A 61 -5.83 -4.50 11.31
C GLU A 61 -7.06 -5.27 10.87
N GLY A 62 -7.62 -4.92 9.72
CA GLY A 62 -8.80 -5.60 9.17
C GLY A 62 -8.49 -6.84 8.34
N LEU A 63 -7.23 -7.08 8.02
CA LEU A 63 -6.87 -8.24 7.18
C LEU A 63 -7.08 -9.55 7.92
N ARG A 64 -7.69 -10.53 7.23
CA ARG A 64 -7.95 -11.86 7.76
C ARG A 64 -6.88 -12.88 7.38
N ALA A 65 -6.01 -12.53 6.43
CA ALA A 65 -4.93 -13.38 5.95
C ALA A 65 -3.88 -12.49 5.27
N PRO A 66 -2.67 -12.99 5.03
CA PRO A 66 -1.69 -12.25 4.21
C PRO A 66 -2.28 -11.90 2.85
N ILE A 67 -1.93 -10.73 2.33
CA ILE A 67 -2.38 -10.36 0.99
C ILE A 67 -1.68 -11.23 -0.05
N ARG A 68 -2.30 -11.34 -1.22
CA ARG A 68 -1.75 -12.12 -2.34
C ARG A 68 -1.43 -11.17 -3.49
N ILE A 69 -0.15 -10.95 -3.74
CA ILE A 69 0.29 -10.12 -4.87
C ILE A 69 0.14 -10.95 -6.13
N LEU A 70 -0.69 -10.46 -7.05
CA LEU A 70 -1.00 -11.16 -8.30
C LEU A 70 -0.09 -10.75 -9.43
N GLN A 71 0.30 -9.48 -9.46
CA GLN A 71 1.11 -8.94 -10.54
C GLN A 71 1.86 -7.71 -10.06
N GLN A 72 3.12 -7.62 -10.46
CA GLN A 72 3.94 -6.46 -10.17
C GLN A 72 4.71 -6.09 -11.42
N LEU A 73 4.63 -4.82 -11.79
CA LEU A 73 5.34 -4.25 -12.94
C LEU A 73 6.14 -3.06 -12.46
N ASP A 74 7.30 -2.85 -13.06
CA ASP A 74 8.10 -1.65 -12.78
C ASP A 74 8.67 -1.11 -14.08
N SER A 75 8.86 0.19 -14.12
CA SER A 75 9.41 0.89 -15.27
C SER A 75 10.17 2.13 -14.76
N GLY A 76 11.48 2.00 -14.62
CA GLY A 76 12.31 3.08 -14.13
C GLY A 76 11.96 3.46 -12.70
N ASP A 77 11.41 4.65 -12.52
CA ASP A 77 11.03 5.20 -11.23
C ASP A 77 9.54 5.00 -10.91
N GLN A 78 8.87 4.10 -11.62
CA GLN A 78 7.46 3.82 -11.42
C GLN A 78 7.22 2.33 -11.21
N ALA A 79 6.17 2.00 -10.46
CA ALA A 79 5.77 0.62 -10.26
C ALA A 79 4.26 0.52 -10.14
N ALA A 80 3.72 -0.64 -10.46
CA ALA A 80 2.30 -0.94 -10.31
C ALA A 80 2.15 -2.35 -9.76
N VAL A 81 1.22 -2.52 -8.83
CA VAL A 81 0.98 -3.80 -8.18
C VAL A 81 -0.52 -4.04 -8.10
N ILE A 82 -0.94 -5.28 -8.41
CA ILE A 82 -2.31 -5.73 -8.19
C ILE A 82 -2.25 -6.82 -7.13
N TYR A 83 -3.10 -6.70 -6.11
CA TYR A 83 -3.17 -7.72 -5.07
C TYR A 83 -4.60 -7.97 -4.61
N ASP A 84 -4.84 -9.14 -4.05
CA ASP A 84 -6.09 -9.49 -3.39
C ASP A 84 -5.89 -9.49 -1.88
N ALA A 85 -6.90 -9.01 -1.15
CA ALA A 85 -6.88 -8.96 0.30
C ALA A 85 -8.19 -9.55 0.84
N ASP A 86 -8.08 -10.31 1.92
CA ASP A 86 -9.23 -10.89 2.61
C ASP A 86 -9.63 -9.96 3.74
N LEU A 87 -10.81 -9.35 3.61
CA LEU A 87 -11.43 -8.49 4.61
C LEU A 87 -12.42 -9.32 5.43
N PRO A 88 -13.00 -8.77 6.52
CA PRO A 88 -13.92 -9.53 7.36
C PRO A 88 -15.06 -10.21 6.61
N GLU A 89 -15.62 -9.57 5.58
CA GLU A 89 -16.80 -10.06 4.88
C GLU A 89 -16.53 -10.51 3.44
N GLY A 90 -15.29 -10.53 2.98
CA GLY A 90 -15.00 -11.00 1.63
C GLY A 90 -13.63 -10.60 1.11
N THR A 91 -13.28 -11.17 -0.04
CA THR A 91 -12.01 -10.89 -0.73
C THR A 91 -12.24 -9.83 -1.79
N MET A 92 -11.31 -8.87 -1.87
CA MET A 92 -11.41 -7.86 -2.91
C MET A 92 -10.04 -7.51 -3.48
N ARG A 93 -10.07 -6.88 -4.65
CA ARG A 93 -8.87 -6.57 -5.43
C ARG A 93 -8.52 -5.11 -5.32
N PHE A 94 -7.21 -4.85 -5.20
CA PHE A 94 -6.63 -3.51 -5.10
C PHE A 94 -5.56 -3.36 -6.17
N ALA A 95 -5.38 -2.13 -6.66
CA ALA A 95 -4.26 -1.77 -7.51
C ALA A 95 -3.56 -0.58 -6.89
N GLU A 96 -2.23 -0.64 -6.81
CA GLU A 96 -1.43 0.48 -6.31
C GLU A 96 -0.40 0.90 -7.35
N PHE A 97 -0.27 2.21 -7.54
CA PHE A 97 0.68 2.81 -8.46
C PHE A 97 1.64 3.69 -7.67
N PHE A 98 2.93 3.53 -7.92
CA PHE A 98 3.98 4.20 -7.15
C PHE A 98 4.87 5.03 -8.05
N THR A 99 5.32 6.19 -7.54
CA THR A 99 6.49 6.87 -8.12
C THR A 99 7.57 6.93 -7.05
N VAL A 100 8.81 6.83 -7.48
CA VAL A 100 9.98 6.80 -6.61
C VAL A 100 10.90 7.96 -6.98
N SER A 101 11.43 8.65 -5.98
CA SER A 101 12.36 9.76 -6.17
C SER A 101 13.29 9.82 -4.96
N ASP A 102 14.57 10.05 -5.22
CA ASP A 102 15.59 10.21 -4.17
C ASP A 102 15.62 9.07 -3.15
N GLY A 103 15.44 7.84 -3.63
CA GLY A 103 15.51 6.65 -2.79
C GLY A 103 14.31 6.45 -1.88
N ARG A 104 13.19 7.10 -2.16
CA ARG A 104 11.96 6.99 -1.38
C ARG A 104 10.76 6.85 -2.31
N ILE A 105 9.69 6.25 -1.80
CA ILE A 105 8.39 6.26 -2.49
C ILE A 105 7.82 7.66 -2.32
N GLN A 106 7.64 8.37 -3.42
CA GLN A 106 7.20 9.76 -3.42
C GLN A 106 5.69 9.89 -3.56
N SER A 107 5.05 8.96 -4.28
CA SER A 107 3.59 8.97 -4.40
C SER A 107 3.04 7.57 -4.45
N ILE A 108 1.82 7.43 -3.93
CA ILE A 108 1.04 6.19 -3.99
C ILE A 108 -0.37 6.56 -4.44
N ARG A 109 -0.85 5.90 -5.50
CA ARG A 109 -2.24 6.00 -5.93
C ARG A 109 -2.87 4.62 -5.77
N LEU A 110 -3.91 4.54 -4.94
CA LEU A 110 -4.58 3.30 -4.62
C LEU A 110 -5.96 3.30 -5.27
N LEU A 111 -6.31 2.21 -5.94
CA LEU A 111 -7.61 2.04 -6.59
C LEU A 111 -8.30 0.79 -6.07
N TYR A 112 -9.55 0.94 -5.71
CA TYR A 112 -10.43 -0.16 -5.32
C TYR A 112 -11.86 0.35 -5.31
N ASP A 113 -12.82 -0.56 -5.22
CA ASP A 113 -14.25 -0.19 -5.14
C ASP A 113 -14.59 0.21 -3.70
N ALA A 114 -14.86 1.50 -3.48
CA ALA A 114 -15.12 2.02 -2.14
C ALA A 114 -16.38 1.43 -1.51
N ALA A 115 -17.43 1.23 -2.29
CA ALA A 115 -18.68 0.64 -1.79
C ALA A 115 -18.46 -0.80 -1.34
N GLN A 116 -17.73 -1.58 -2.15
CA GLN A 116 -17.38 -2.95 -1.80
C GLN A 116 -16.51 -3.00 -0.55
N TYR A 117 -15.55 -2.08 -0.45
CA TYR A 117 -14.66 -2.01 0.71
C TYR A 117 -15.46 -1.84 2.01
N ARG A 118 -16.43 -0.91 1.99
CA ARG A 118 -17.30 -0.68 3.15
C ARG A 118 -18.18 -1.88 3.44
N ALA A 119 -18.78 -2.48 2.40
CA ALA A 119 -19.63 -3.65 2.53
C ALA A 119 -18.88 -4.85 3.10
N PHE A 120 -17.59 -4.98 2.79
CA PHE A 120 -16.76 -6.10 3.24
C PHE A 120 -16.09 -5.84 4.60
N GLY A 121 -16.45 -4.77 5.28
CA GLY A 121 -15.94 -4.49 6.61
C GLY A 121 -14.58 -3.79 6.62
N GLY A 122 -14.22 -3.08 5.56
CA GLY A 122 -13.00 -2.27 5.51
C GLY A 122 -13.06 -1.12 6.49
N ARG A 123 -11.89 -0.72 6.98
CA ARG A 123 -11.76 0.32 8.00
C ARG A 123 -11.10 1.58 7.45
#